data_70be92df54a081e7dbd04590550dbb2a
#
_entry.id   70be92df54a081e7dbd04590550dbb2a
#
_cell.length_a   1.000
_cell.length_b   1.000
_cell.length_c   1.000
_cell.angle_alpha   90.00
_cell.angle_beta   90.00
_cell.angle_gamma   90.00
#
_symmetry.space_group_name_H-M   'P 1'
#
loop_
_entity.id
_entity.type
_entity.pdbx_description
1 polymer ?
#
loop_
_entity_poly.entity_id
_entity_poly.type
_entity_poly.pdbx_seq_one_letter_code
_entity_poly.pdbx_strand_id
1 'polypeptide(L)'
;MDAGWTMSGCRAGRRNGYRLRLPESKPPGLNHSVLTGTLLDDPRPGRNPIGEPVTLLRIEFPVADPERPQMLLTWGTCEVEVSAALDEEHGIRELEGGAPILAAGQLSERWVSSGGRSSKRSAIVAMLVHPGPPPDFDELLIPGGRPDGP
;
A
#
# COMPACT_ATOMS: atom_id res chain seq x y z
N MET A 1 21.99 -10.03 -11.36
CA MET A 1 21.63 -9.41 -11.47
C MET A 1 21.51 -8.80 -11.00
N ASP A 2 21.61 -8.45 -10.95
CA ASP A 2 21.51 -7.71 -10.54
C ASP A 2 20.60 -7.29 -10.27
N ALA A 3 20.17 -7.05 -10.03
CA ALA A 3 19.38 -6.63 -9.70
C ALA A 3 18.47 -6.56 -9.86
N GLY A 4 18.21 -6.82 -9.78
CA GLY A 4 17.42 -6.81 -9.99
C GLY A 4 16.28 -6.56 -10.30
N TRP A 5 15.92 -6.26 -10.72
CA TRP A 5 14.97 -5.97 -11.21
C TRP A 5 14.83 -5.46 -12.37
N THR A 6 14.98 -5.73 -12.80
CA THR A 6 15.04 -5.34 -13.71
C THR A 6 14.07 -5.15 -14.27
N MET A 7 13.71 -4.76 -14.47
CA MET A 7 12.88 -4.46 -14.79
C MET A 7 12.33 -4.94 -15.67
N SER A 8 12.05 -5.25 -16.05
CA SER A 8 11.64 -5.58 -16.80
C SER A 8 11.33 -5.27 -17.44
N GLY A 9 11.68 -5.08 -17.50
CA GLY A 9 11.67 -4.75 -18.04
C GLY A 9 12.40 -4.72 -18.22
N CYS A 10 12.85 -4.55 -18.28
CA CYS A 10 13.64 -4.42 -18.53
C CYS A 10 14.41 -5.27 -18.60
N ARG A 11 14.93 -5.58 -19.07
CA ARG A 11 15.64 -6.22 -19.19
C ARG A 11 16.65 -6.36 -19.04
N ALA A 12 17.36 -6.55 -18.63
CA ALA A 12 18.19 -6.47 -18.57
C ALA A 12 18.84 -6.94 -19.02
N GLY A 13 18.99 -7.00 -19.43
CA GLY A 13 19.35 -6.99 -20.20
C GLY A 13 19.82 -7.31 -20.70
N ARG A 14 19.83 -7.11 -21.34
CA ARG A 14 19.99 -7.06 -22.17
C ARG A 14 20.24 -7.23 -22.29
N ARG A 15 20.32 -7.11 -22.01
CA ARG A 15 20.30 -6.85 -22.21
C ARG A 15 20.33 -6.57 -22.01
N ASN A 16 20.64 -6.85 -22.07
CA ASN A 16 20.64 -6.22 -21.86
C ASN A 16 20.54 -6.05 -21.05
N GLY A 17 20.30 -6.39 -20.81
CA GLY A 17 20.33 -5.85 -20.04
C GLY A 17 20.17 -4.86 -19.54
N TYR A 18 19.19 -4.56 -19.40
CA TYR A 18 19.04 -3.37 -18.71
C TYR A 18 19.46 -3.49 -17.32
N ARG A 19 20.08 -2.48 -16.83
CA ARG A 19 20.49 -2.44 -15.48
C ARG A 19 19.94 -1.17 -14.86
N LEU A 20 19.21 -1.30 -13.78
CA LEU A 20 18.72 -0.14 -13.06
C LEU A 20 19.86 0.47 -12.28
N ARG A 21 20.16 1.72 -12.55
CA ARG A 21 21.23 2.42 -11.86
C ARG A 21 20.70 3.74 -11.34
N LEU A 22 20.88 3.97 -10.05
CA LEU A 22 20.48 5.24 -9.45
C LEU A 22 21.56 6.29 -9.72
N PRO A 23 21.16 7.52 -10.04
CA PRO A 23 22.12 8.60 -10.18
C PRO A 23 22.81 8.85 -8.85
N GLU A 24 24.12 8.99 -8.89
CA GLU A 24 24.90 9.21 -7.66
C GLU A 24 24.59 10.55 -7.01
N SER A 25 24.19 11.52 -7.82
CA SER A 25 23.87 12.83 -7.28
C SER A 25 22.51 12.90 -6.58
N LYS A 26 21.74 11.83 -6.68
CA LYS A 26 20.39 11.83 -6.15
C LYS A 26 20.33 10.98 -4.90
N PRO A 27 19.90 11.55 -3.78
CA PRO A 27 19.79 10.76 -2.56
C PRO A 27 18.68 9.71 -2.73
N PRO A 28 18.78 8.61 -2.00
CA PRO A 28 17.71 7.62 -2.04
C PRO A 28 16.42 8.23 -1.48
N GLY A 29 15.33 7.96 -2.17
CA GLY A 29 14.04 8.43 -1.71
C GLY A 29 13.47 7.52 -0.66
N LEU A 30 12.46 8.02 0.03
CA LEU A 30 11.70 7.23 0.97
C LEU A 30 10.35 6.90 0.34
N ASN A 31 10.02 5.63 0.28
CA ASN A 31 8.73 5.18 -0.23
C ASN A 31 8.02 4.47 0.91
N HIS A 32 7.18 5.20 1.60
CA HIS A 32 6.48 4.67 2.76
C HIS A 32 5.12 5.32 2.85
N SER A 33 4.09 4.50 2.90
CA SER A 33 2.71 4.97 2.96
C SER A 33 1.99 4.30 4.11
N VAL A 34 1.16 5.07 4.79
CA VAL A 34 0.32 4.56 5.86
C VAL A 34 -1.11 4.97 5.55
N LEU A 35 -2.02 4.02 5.63
CA LEU A 35 -3.41 4.27 5.29
C LEU A 35 -4.31 3.59 6.30
N THR A 36 -5.30 4.31 6.79
CA THR A 36 -6.36 3.73 7.60
C THR A 36 -7.68 3.96 6.90
N GLY A 37 -8.58 3.02 7.06
CA GLY A 37 -9.90 3.12 6.46
C GLY A 37 -10.69 1.86 6.74
N THR A 38 -11.64 1.57 5.87
CA THR A 38 -12.45 0.37 5.98
C THR A 38 -12.34 -0.40 4.68
N LEU A 39 -12.49 -1.71 4.78
CA LEU A 39 -12.52 -2.54 3.59
C LEU A 39 -13.77 -2.22 2.78
N LEU A 40 -13.57 -1.96 1.50
CA LEU A 40 -14.68 -1.69 0.60
C LEU A 40 -15.47 -2.95 0.31
N ASP A 41 -14.77 -4.06 0.18
CA ASP A 41 -15.38 -5.37 -0.04
C ASP A 41 -14.52 -6.43 0.66
N ASP A 42 -14.95 -7.67 0.56
CA ASP A 42 -14.23 -8.78 1.20
C ASP A 42 -12.85 -8.96 0.56
N PRO A 43 -11.87 -9.41 1.33
CA PRO A 43 -10.54 -9.71 0.77
C PRO A 43 -10.64 -10.74 -0.35
N ARG A 44 -9.78 -10.60 -1.35
CA ARG A 44 -9.79 -11.48 -2.52
C ARG A 44 -8.42 -12.10 -2.71
N PRO A 45 -8.37 -13.34 -3.20
CA PRO A 45 -7.10 -13.92 -3.58
C PRO A 45 -6.57 -13.27 -4.84
N GLY A 46 -5.25 -13.20 -4.96
CA GLY A 46 -4.61 -12.65 -6.14
C GLY A 46 -3.18 -13.11 -6.22
N ARG A 47 -2.44 -12.50 -7.13
CA ARG A 47 -1.03 -12.80 -7.28
C ARG A 47 -0.26 -11.50 -7.47
N ASN A 48 0.95 -11.48 -6.94
CA ASN A 48 1.82 -10.33 -7.15
C ASN A 48 2.51 -10.45 -8.53
N PRO A 49 3.28 -9.43 -8.94
CA PRO A 49 3.90 -9.45 -10.27
C PRO A 49 4.84 -10.61 -10.52
N ILE A 50 5.39 -11.22 -9.48
CA ILE A 50 6.26 -12.38 -9.66
C ILE A 50 5.53 -13.71 -9.50
N GLY A 51 4.20 -13.65 -9.41
CA GLY A 51 3.39 -14.86 -9.43
C GLY A 51 3.08 -15.48 -8.08
N GLU A 52 3.52 -14.88 -6.99
CA GLU A 52 3.26 -15.42 -5.67
C GLU A 52 1.83 -15.11 -5.21
N PRO A 53 1.19 -16.02 -4.47
CA PRO A 53 -0.15 -15.76 -3.98
C PRO A 53 -0.16 -14.67 -2.92
N VAL A 54 -1.12 -13.78 -3.04
CA VAL A 54 -1.30 -12.69 -2.08
C VAL A 54 -2.79 -12.52 -1.83
N THR A 55 -3.12 -11.75 -0.81
CA THR A 55 -4.48 -11.34 -0.55
C THR A 55 -4.62 -9.87 -0.94
N LEU A 56 -5.61 -9.58 -1.74
CA LEU A 56 -5.85 -8.23 -2.23
C LEU A 56 -6.98 -7.60 -1.45
N LEU A 57 -6.73 -6.40 -0.97
CA LEU A 57 -7.72 -5.61 -0.24
C LEU A 57 -8.01 -4.34 -1.01
N ARG A 58 -9.22 -3.81 -0.84
CA ARG A 58 -9.54 -2.47 -1.29
C ARG A 58 -10.01 -1.70 -0.08
N ILE A 59 -9.27 -0.66 0.23
CA ILE A 59 -9.54 0.17 1.39
C ILE A 59 -10.17 1.48 0.95
N GLU A 60 -11.26 1.83 1.59
CA GLU A 60 -11.92 3.10 1.38
C GLU A 60 -11.54 4.04 2.51
N PHE A 61 -11.23 5.28 2.18
CA PHE A 61 -10.77 6.25 3.16
C PHE A 61 -11.31 7.63 2.84
N PRO A 62 -11.48 8.47 3.88
CA PRO A 62 -11.94 9.84 3.65
C PRO A 62 -10.80 10.71 3.14
N VAL A 63 -11.15 11.63 2.26
CA VAL A 63 -10.20 12.63 1.77
C VAL A 63 -10.72 13.98 2.23
N ALA A 64 -10.00 14.61 3.14
CA ALA A 64 -10.40 15.88 3.73
C ALA A 64 -9.94 17.04 2.88
N ASP A 65 -10.61 18.16 3.05
CA ASP A 65 -10.21 19.42 2.43
C ASP A 65 -8.90 19.88 3.11
N PRO A 66 -7.81 20.08 2.36
CA PRO A 66 -6.56 20.48 2.98
C PRO A 66 -6.64 21.81 3.74
N GLU A 67 -7.53 22.71 3.31
CA GLU A 67 -7.68 23.99 3.99
C GLU A 67 -8.68 23.94 5.13
N ARG A 68 -9.54 22.92 5.14
CA ARG A 68 -10.55 22.73 6.17
C ARG A 68 -10.58 21.26 6.53
N PRO A 69 -9.62 20.78 7.34
CA PRO A 69 -9.45 19.35 7.59
C PRO A 69 -10.68 18.65 8.20
N GLN A 70 -11.58 19.42 8.80
CA GLN A 70 -12.79 18.84 9.36
C GLN A 70 -13.87 18.57 8.29
N MET A 71 -13.64 19.04 7.07
CA MET A 71 -14.61 18.86 6.00
C MET A 71 -14.19 17.75 5.05
N LEU A 72 -15.11 16.85 4.80
CA LEU A 72 -14.89 15.76 3.88
C LEU A 72 -15.09 16.24 2.44
N LEU A 73 -14.09 16.06 1.60
CA LEU A 73 -14.21 16.34 0.17
C LEU A 73 -14.81 15.16 -0.58
N THR A 74 -14.27 13.99 -0.34
CA THR A 74 -14.68 12.80 -1.09
C THR A 74 -14.15 11.57 -0.38
N TRP A 75 -14.45 10.41 -0.95
CA TRP A 75 -13.89 9.14 -0.51
C TRP A 75 -12.93 8.63 -1.56
N GLY A 76 -11.80 8.16 -1.12
CA GLY A 76 -10.81 7.53 -1.99
C GLY A 76 -10.79 6.04 -1.78
N THR A 77 -10.20 5.33 -2.73
CA THR A 77 -9.96 3.90 -2.58
C THR A 77 -8.52 3.59 -2.94
N CYS A 78 -7.98 2.59 -2.29
CA CYS A 78 -6.62 2.15 -2.55
C CYS A 78 -6.55 0.64 -2.45
N GLU A 79 -5.83 0.04 -3.38
CA GLU A 79 -5.60 -1.39 -3.36
C GLU A 79 -4.40 -1.68 -2.48
N VAL A 80 -4.49 -2.75 -1.68
CA VAL A 80 -3.41 -3.17 -0.80
C VAL A 80 -3.13 -4.63 -1.05
N GLU A 81 -1.86 -4.95 -1.20
CA GLU A 81 -1.42 -6.30 -1.44
C GLU A 81 -0.79 -6.83 -0.17
N VAL A 82 -1.32 -7.95 0.33
CA VAL A 82 -0.89 -8.53 1.60
C VAL A 82 -0.28 -9.89 1.31
N SER A 83 0.95 -10.09 1.76
CA SER A 83 1.63 -11.36 1.56
C SER A 83 0.95 -12.47 2.36
N ALA A 84 1.21 -13.71 1.96
CA ALA A 84 0.64 -14.86 2.66
C ALA A 84 1.05 -14.89 4.13
N ALA A 85 2.27 -14.48 4.42
CA ALA A 85 2.75 -14.48 5.81
C ALA A 85 2.00 -13.48 6.67
N LEU A 86 1.79 -12.26 6.17
CA LEU A 86 1.03 -11.26 6.90
C LEU A 86 -0.43 -11.66 7.05
N ASP A 87 -1.00 -12.23 5.99
CA ASP A 87 -2.37 -12.70 6.03
C ASP A 87 -2.54 -13.76 7.12
N GLU A 88 -1.62 -14.71 7.17
CA GLU A 88 -1.68 -15.78 8.15
C GLU A 88 -1.52 -15.25 9.58
N GLU A 89 -0.61 -14.31 9.75
CA GLU A 89 -0.33 -13.74 11.06
C GLU A 89 -1.54 -13.02 11.64
N HIS A 90 -2.29 -12.32 10.80
CA HIS A 90 -3.35 -11.43 11.26
C HIS A 90 -4.76 -11.86 10.85
N GLY A 91 -4.91 -12.98 10.15
CA GLY A 91 -6.22 -13.45 9.72
C GLY A 91 -6.91 -12.51 8.75
N ILE A 92 -6.15 -11.92 7.85
CA ILE A 92 -6.67 -10.87 6.98
C ILE A 92 -7.76 -11.38 6.04
N ARG A 93 -7.59 -12.59 5.51
CA ARG A 93 -8.57 -13.13 4.56
C ARG A 93 -9.91 -13.43 5.18
N GLU A 94 -9.99 -13.43 6.51
CA GLU A 94 -11.24 -13.71 7.21
C GLU A 94 -12.01 -12.44 7.53
N LEU A 95 -11.48 -11.29 7.19
CA LEU A 95 -12.19 -10.04 7.38
C LEU A 95 -13.29 -9.89 6.36
N GLU A 96 -14.23 -9.01 6.66
CA GLU A 96 -15.36 -8.76 5.77
C GLU A 96 -15.38 -7.29 5.37
N GLY A 97 -16.07 -7.01 4.27
CA GLY A 97 -16.25 -5.63 3.85
C GLY A 97 -16.83 -4.79 4.99
N GLY A 98 -16.34 -3.57 5.12
CA GLY A 98 -16.72 -2.70 6.21
C GLY A 98 -15.80 -2.77 7.40
N ALA A 99 -14.92 -3.76 7.49
CA ALA A 99 -14.01 -3.89 8.62
C ALA A 99 -12.96 -2.77 8.62
N PRO A 100 -12.70 -2.16 9.77
CA PRO A 100 -11.63 -1.16 9.86
C PRO A 100 -10.27 -1.82 9.76
N ILE A 101 -9.32 -1.10 9.15
CA ILE A 101 -8.00 -1.66 8.89
C ILE A 101 -6.98 -0.56 8.75
N LEU A 102 -5.76 -0.86 9.16
CA LEU A 102 -4.59 -0.04 8.91
C LEU A 102 -3.63 -0.82 8.05
N ALA A 103 -3.11 -0.20 7.02
CA ALA A 103 -2.10 -0.81 6.16
C ALA A 103 -0.95 0.16 5.99
N ALA A 104 0.27 -0.35 6.07
CA ALA A 104 1.46 0.44 5.86
C ALA A 104 2.43 -0.33 4.99
N GLY A 105 3.11 0.36 4.09
CA GLY A 105 4.06 -0.28 3.21
C GLY A 105 4.55 0.65 2.12
N GLN A 106 4.95 0.07 1.02
CA GLN A 106 5.49 0.82 -0.09
C GLN A 106 4.44 0.99 -1.18
N LEU A 107 4.38 2.19 -1.72
CA LEU A 107 3.52 2.45 -2.86
C LEU A 107 4.17 1.85 -4.11
N SER A 108 3.39 1.11 -4.87
CA SER A 108 3.85 0.45 -6.08
C SER A 108 2.89 0.78 -7.21
N GLU A 109 3.44 0.98 -8.40
CA GLU A 109 2.61 1.21 -9.58
C GLU A 109 2.74 0.03 -10.52
N ARG A 110 1.63 -0.32 -11.14
CA ARG A 110 1.57 -1.46 -12.04
C ARG A 110 0.70 -1.16 -13.23
N TRP A 111 1.04 -1.80 -14.33
CA TRP A 111 0.19 -1.80 -15.49
C TRP A 111 -0.76 -2.99 -15.41
N VAL A 112 -2.02 -2.72 -15.61
CA VAL A 112 -3.06 -3.75 -15.57
C VAL A 112 -3.78 -3.71 -16.92
N SER A 113 -3.91 -4.87 -17.53
CA SER A 113 -4.63 -4.99 -18.80
C SER A 113 -6.03 -5.54 -18.54
N SER A 114 -7.01 -4.89 -19.11
CA SER A 114 -8.40 -5.33 -18.97
C SER A 114 -9.16 -4.90 -20.21
N GLY A 115 -9.81 -5.87 -20.86
CA GLY A 115 -10.60 -5.57 -22.03
C GLY A 115 -9.84 -4.94 -23.17
N GLY A 116 -8.59 -5.32 -23.37
CA GLY A 116 -7.75 -4.76 -24.42
C GLY A 116 -7.18 -3.40 -24.10
N ARG A 117 -7.42 -2.91 -22.90
CA ARG A 117 -6.88 -1.63 -22.45
C ARG A 117 -5.88 -1.84 -21.33
N SER A 118 -4.84 -1.00 -21.33
CA SER A 118 -3.87 -0.99 -20.26
C SER A 118 -4.03 0.27 -19.44
N SER A 119 -4.01 0.12 -18.14
CA SER A 119 -4.08 1.26 -17.24
C SER A 119 -3.07 1.08 -16.13
N LYS A 120 -2.64 2.21 -15.59
CA LYS A 120 -1.68 2.21 -14.50
C LYS A 120 -2.45 2.28 -13.19
N ARG A 121 -2.10 1.42 -12.26
CA ARG A 121 -2.73 1.40 -10.96
C ARG A 121 -1.69 1.49 -9.87
N SER A 122 -2.08 2.15 -8.80
CA SER A 122 -1.23 2.23 -7.61
C SER A 122 -1.78 1.31 -6.56
N ALA A 123 -0.87 0.68 -5.83
CA ALA A 123 -1.23 -0.21 -4.73
C ALA A 123 -0.18 -0.07 -3.64
N ILE A 124 -0.58 -0.33 -2.41
CA ILE A 124 0.36 -0.43 -1.30
C ILE A 124 0.74 -1.90 -1.15
N VAL A 125 2.03 -2.16 -1.24
CA VAL A 125 2.56 -3.50 -0.92
C VAL A 125 2.81 -3.50 0.58
N ALA A 126 1.96 -4.18 1.32
CA ALA A 126 1.93 -4.05 2.77
C ALA A 126 3.14 -4.68 3.43
N MET A 127 3.71 -3.97 4.38
CA MET A 127 4.72 -4.48 5.29
C MET A 127 4.12 -4.66 6.67
N LEU A 128 3.00 -3.98 6.92
CA LEU A 128 2.27 -4.06 8.16
C LEU A 128 0.79 -3.94 7.85
N VAL A 129 -0.01 -4.81 8.43
CA VAL A 129 -1.47 -4.72 8.34
C VAL A 129 -2.01 -4.96 9.73
N HIS A 130 -2.89 -4.09 10.17
CA HIS A 130 -3.48 -4.22 11.50
C HIS A 130 -4.99 -4.10 11.40
N PRO A 131 -5.72 -5.20 11.60
CA PRO A 131 -7.18 -5.13 11.63
C PRO A 131 -7.66 -4.42 12.88
N GLY A 132 -8.78 -3.74 12.77
CA GLY A 132 -9.39 -3.07 13.90
C GLY A 132 -9.42 -1.57 13.71
N PRO A 133 -9.99 -0.85 14.68
CA PRO A 133 -10.08 0.60 14.57
C PRO A 133 -8.70 1.24 14.53
N PRO A 134 -8.58 2.35 13.82
CA PRO A 134 -7.27 3.00 13.71
C PRO A 134 -6.81 3.51 15.07
N PRO A 135 -5.50 3.53 15.28
CA PRO A 135 -4.96 4.11 16.51
C PRO A 135 -5.20 5.62 16.54
N ASP A 136 -5.11 6.16 17.73
CA ASP A 136 -5.21 7.60 17.89
C ASP A 136 -3.88 8.22 17.47
N PHE A 137 -3.86 8.72 16.25
CA PHE A 137 -2.63 9.29 15.71
C PHE A 137 -2.20 10.56 16.44
N ASP A 138 -3.15 11.28 17.00
CA ASP A 138 -2.80 12.46 17.77
C ASP A 138 -1.95 12.09 18.97
N GLU A 139 -2.29 11.01 19.63
CA GLU A 139 -1.47 10.52 20.74
C GLU A 139 -0.08 10.08 20.27
N LEU A 140 -0.02 9.46 19.11
CA LEU A 140 1.26 9.00 18.58
C LEU A 140 2.17 10.15 18.17
N LEU A 141 1.59 11.25 17.77
CA LEU A 141 2.37 12.39 17.29
C LEU A 141 2.86 13.31 18.40
N ILE A 142 2.38 13.13 19.63
CA ILE A 142 2.79 13.95 20.75
C ILE A 142 3.80 13.20 21.58
N PRO A 143 5.10 13.57 21.46
CA PRO A 143 6.13 12.87 22.22
C PRO A 143 5.89 13.03 23.72
N GLY A 144 6.05 11.96 24.46
CA GLY A 144 5.88 12.01 25.90
C GLY A 144 4.45 12.05 26.35
N GLY A 145 3.52 11.87 25.40
CA GLY A 145 2.11 11.82 25.74
C GLY A 145 1.47 13.18 25.80
N ARG A 146 0.28 13.23 26.32
CA ARG A 146 -0.46 14.47 26.38
C ARG A 146 0.10 15.40 27.41
N PRO A 147 0.25 16.64 27.05
CA PRO A 147 0.81 17.61 27.99
C PRO A 147 -0.10 17.87 29.18
N ASP A 148 -1.38 17.78 29.00
CA ASP A 148 -2.29 18.05 30.10
C ASP A 148 -2.46 16.86 31.01
N GLY A 149 -1.94 15.79 30.62
CA GLY A 149 -2.06 14.60 31.40
C GLY A 149 -3.52 14.48 31.66
N PRO A 150 -3.99 14.33 32.60
CA PRO A 150 -5.36 14.44 32.96
C PRO A 150 -5.62 15.39 33.90
#